data_74b80eb8612a4e8acbf0f72099154627
#
_entry.id   74b80eb8612a4e8acbf0f72099154627
#
_cell.length_a   1.000
_cell.length_b   1.000
_cell.length_c   1.000
_cell.angle_alpha   90.00
_cell.angle_beta   90.00
_cell.angle_gamma   90.00
#
_symmetry.space_group_name_H-M   'P 1'
#
loop_
_entity.id
_entity.type
_entity.pdbx_description
1 polymer ?
#
loop_
_entity_poly.entity_id
_entity_poly.type
_entity_poly.pdbx_seq_one_letter_code
_entity_poly.pdbx_strand_id
1 'polypeptide(L)'
;LGATLKPKMGVTDQGAADQFYDAACGDFDTYKDDETYHNQWCSPLMDRITKVYEALDKAKSEGHHPEGEMFYVPQVTTDLETTLETADRMIAHGARGMMINFMCTWYPALRALAEDASINVPIHLHRASHAALTRHPRHGINLPVTDFIARIAGGDMVHVGTARGKLGDQNKFTEIPQIMNKIQDPLEHIKPMMGICSGGLTPQNYHFSIVLM
;
A
#
# COMPACT_ATOMS: atom_id res chain seq x y z
N LEU A 1 7.05 -8.35 -7.15
CA LEU A 1 7.70 -7.03 -6.90
C LEU A 1 6.67 -5.91 -6.98
N GLY A 2 6.85 -4.83 -6.16
CA GLY A 2 5.97 -3.67 -6.19
C GLY A 2 6.72 -2.37 -6.53
N ALA A 3 6.07 -1.53 -7.33
CA ALA A 3 6.54 -0.19 -7.64
C ALA A 3 5.65 0.88 -6.99
N THR A 4 6.17 2.08 -6.87
CA THR A 4 5.43 3.25 -6.37
C THR A 4 5.56 4.39 -7.35
N LEU A 5 4.47 5.11 -7.61
CA LEU A 5 4.44 6.30 -8.46
C LEU A 5 5.49 7.34 -8.00
N LYS A 6 6.53 7.51 -8.81
CA LYS A 6 7.65 8.44 -8.63
C LYS A 6 8.22 8.90 -9.98
N PRO A 7 8.47 10.20 -10.19
CA PRO A 7 8.14 11.32 -9.32
C PRO A 7 6.63 11.51 -9.18
N LYS A 8 6.17 12.14 -8.10
CA LYS A 8 4.74 12.37 -7.85
C LYS A 8 4.31 13.82 -8.04
N MET A 9 5.22 14.77 -7.81
CA MET A 9 4.90 16.20 -7.85
C MET A 9 4.62 16.69 -9.27
N GLY A 10 3.39 17.21 -9.49
CA GLY A 10 2.98 17.73 -10.77
C GLY A 10 2.75 16.69 -11.87
N VAL A 11 2.78 15.41 -11.52
CA VAL A 11 2.46 14.34 -12.49
C VAL A 11 0.98 14.37 -12.81
N THR A 12 0.67 14.35 -14.10
CA THR A 12 -0.70 14.28 -14.60
C THR A 12 -1.22 12.84 -14.50
N ASP A 13 -2.53 12.65 -14.65
CA ASP A 13 -3.16 11.34 -14.78
C ASP A 13 -2.55 10.50 -15.91
N GLN A 14 -2.26 11.14 -17.08
CA GLN A 14 -1.54 10.47 -18.17
C GLN A 14 -0.11 10.09 -17.77
N GLY A 15 0.64 10.99 -17.13
CA GLY A 15 1.98 10.67 -16.65
C GLY A 15 2.02 9.55 -15.60
N ALA A 16 0.98 9.43 -14.79
CA ALA A 16 0.82 8.29 -13.87
C ALA A 16 0.53 6.98 -14.63
N ALA A 17 -0.31 7.03 -15.66
CA ALA A 17 -0.59 5.89 -16.53
C ALA A 17 0.65 5.43 -17.32
N ASP A 18 1.47 6.37 -17.82
CA ASP A 18 2.72 6.05 -18.51
C ASP A 18 3.71 5.32 -17.57
N GLN A 19 3.87 5.81 -16.34
CA GLN A 19 4.71 5.14 -15.34
C GLN A 19 4.18 3.74 -14.97
N PHE A 20 2.86 3.59 -14.92
CA PHE A 20 2.23 2.29 -14.68
C PHE A 20 2.49 1.33 -15.85
N TYR A 21 2.35 1.81 -17.09
CA TYR A 21 2.66 1.03 -18.28
C TYR A 21 4.11 0.54 -18.27
N ASP A 22 5.07 1.43 -17.98
CA ASP A 22 6.49 1.06 -17.87
C ASP A 22 6.73 -0.01 -16.79
N ALA A 23 6.05 0.10 -15.66
CA ALA A 23 6.13 -0.91 -14.59
C ALA A 23 5.51 -2.25 -15.04
N ALA A 24 4.40 -2.23 -15.78
CA ALA A 24 3.79 -3.43 -16.33
C ALA A 24 4.71 -4.11 -17.36
N CYS A 25 5.39 -3.35 -18.22
CA CYS A 25 6.39 -3.86 -19.14
C CYS A 25 7.62 -4.46 -18.42
N GLY A 26 7.89 -4.04 -17.19
CA GLY A 26 8.96 -4.52 -16.33
C GLY A 26 8.59 -5.68 -15.40
N ASP A 27 7.45 -6.34 -15.63
CA ASP A 27 6.95 -7.47 -14.84
C ASP A 27 6.81 -7.18 -13.33
N PHE A 28 6.36 -5.98 -12.97
CA PHE A 28 5.98 -5.69 -11.59
C PHE A 28 4.58 -6.26 -11.29
N ASP A 29 4.42 -6.88 -10.12
CA ASP A 29 3.14 -7.46 -9.68
C ASP A 29 2.17 -6.38 -9.14
N THR A 30 2.73 -5.33 -8.54
CA THR A 30 1.93 -4.27 -7.93
C THR A 30 2.48 -2.87 -8.23
N TYR A 31 1.57 -1.91 -8.36
CA TYR A 31 1.89 -0.50 -8.48
C TYR A 31 0.97 0.33 -7.60
N LYS A 32 1.53 1.16 -6.75
CA LYS A 32 0.74 1.97 -5.84
C LYS A 32 0.98 3.45 -6.02
N ASP A 33 -0.02 4.25 -5.68
CA ASP A 33 0.17 5.69 -5.49
C ASP A 33 1.21 5.96 -4.38
N ASP A 34 1.80 7.14 -4.41
CA ASP A 34 2.52 7.64 -3.24
C ASP A 34 1.52 7.95 -2.12
N GLU A 35 1.91 7.75 -0.88
CA GLU A 35 1.08 7.96 0.30
C GLU A 35 0.57 9.39 0.50
N THR A 36 1.11 10.34 -0.25
CA THR A 36 0.68 11.75 -0.25
C THR A 36 0.05 12.18 -1.59
N TYR A 37 -0.16 11.24 -2.51
CA TYR A 37 -0.71 11.50 -3.83
C TYR A 37 -2.16 11.04 -3.92
N HIS A 38 -3.06 11.83 -3.36
CA HIS A 38 -4.49 11.52 -3.38
C HIS A 38 -5.18 12.15 -4.61
N ASN A 39 -6.08 13.07 -4.42
CA ASN A 39 -6.86 13.72 -5.49
C ASN A 39 -6.21 15.06 -5.86
N GLN A 40 -5.23 15.04 -6.76
CA GLN A 40 -4.50 16.23 -7.18
C GLN A 40 -5.24 16.95 -8.30
N TRP A 41 -5.16 18.28 -8.35
CA TRP A 41 -5.77 19.09 -9.43
C TRP A 41 -5.22 18.73 -10.82
N CYS A 42 -3.94 18.35 -10.91
CA CYS A 42 -3.29 17.92 -12.16
C CYS A 42 -3.49 16.44 -12.49
N SER A 43 -4.05 15.68 -11.55
CA SER A 43 -4.33 14.25 -11.69
C SER A 43 -5.51 13.86 -10.79
N PRO A 44 -6.74 14.18 -11.22
CA PRO A 44 -7.95 13.77 -10.51
C PRO A 44 -7.96 12.25 -10.32
N LEU A 45 -8.33 11.82 -9.11
CA LEU A 45 -8.19 10.42 -8.72
C LEU A 45 -8.94 9.46 -9.65
N MET A 46 -10.16 9.79 -10.03
CA MET A 46 -10.99 8.91 -10.86
C MET A 46 -10.47 8.82 -12.29
N ASP A 47 -10.02 9.96 -12.85
CA ASP A 47 -9.40 10.00 -14.20
C ASP A 47 -8.11 9.18 -14.21
N ARG A 48 -7.30 9.30 -13.16
CA ARG A 48 -6.07 8.51 -12.99
C ARG A 48 -6.37 7.01 -12.94
N ILE A 49 -7.36 6.57 -12.15
CA ILE A 49 -7.76 5.17 -12.07
C ILE A 49 -8.12 4.65 -13.47
N THR A 50 -8.96 5.36 -14.19
CA THR A 50 -9.37 4.99 -15.55
C THR A 50 -8.16 4.84 -16.48
N LYS A 51 -7.29 5.85 -16.55
CA LYS A 51 -6.12 5.83 -17.43
C LYS A 51 -5.08 4.78 -17.07
N VAL A 52 -4.92 4.50 -15.77
CA VAL A 52 -4.02 3.42 -15.32
C VAL A 52 -4.53 2.05 -15.78
N TYR A 53 -5.84 1.78 -15.74
CA TYR A 53 -6.38 0.52 -16.24
C TYR A 53 -6.33 0.45 -17.77
N GLU A 54 -6.55 1.56 -18.50
CA GLU A 54 -6.33 1.62 -19.96
C GLU A 54 -4.87 1.30 -20.32
N ALA A 55 -3.91 1.79 -19.52
CA ALA A 55 -2.49 1.50 -19.71
C ALA A 55 -2.18 0.00 -19.45
N LEU A 56 -2.82 -0.62 -18.46
CA LEU A 56 -2.71 -2.07 -18.23
C LEU A 56 -3.25 -2.89 -19.40
N ASP A 57 -4.43 -2.54 -19.89
CA ASP A 57 -5.04 -3.22 -21.02
C ASP A 57 -4.16 -3.10 -22.28
N LYS A 58 -3.55 -1.93 -22.49
CA LYS A 58 -2.56 -1.73 -23.56
C LYS A 58 -1.34 -2.65 -23.37
N ALA A 59 -0.73 -2.67 -22.19
CA ALA A 59 0.43 -3.53 -21.91
C ALA A 59 0.10 -5.02 -22.16
N LYS A 60 -1.08 -5.48 -21.72
CA LYS A 60 -1.56 -6.84 -21.98
C LYS A 60 -1.72 -7.13 -23.48
N SER A 61 -2.30 -6.20 -24.23
CA SER A 61 -2.50 -6.36 -25.69
C SER A 61 -1.17 -6.44 -26.45
N GLU A 62 -0.11 -5.89 -25.90
CA GLU A 62 1.24 -5.94 -26.43
C GLU A 62 2.06 -7.15 -25.94
N GLY A 63 1.46 -8.02 -25.12
CA GLY A 63 2.06 -9.28 -24.64
C GLY A 63 2.83 -9.15 -23.32
N HIS A 64 2.71 -8.02 -22.65
CA HIS A 64 3.25 -7.84 -21.29
C HIS A 64 2.25 -8.36 -20.24
N HIS A 65 2.76 -8.91 -19.15
CA HIS A 65 1.92 -9.52 -18.08
C HIS A 65 0.92 -10.57 -18.58
N PRO A 66 1.31 -11.57 -19.38
CA PRO A 66 0.38 -12.49 -20.03
C PRO A 66 -0.38 -13.38 -19.05
N GLU A 67 0.18 -13.71 -17.89
CA GLU A 67 -0.37 -14.67 -16.92
C GLU A 67 -1.00 -14.04 -15.67
N GLY A 68 -0.96 -12.72 -15.54
CA GLY A 68 -1.42 -12.05 -14.33
C GLY A 68 -2.07 -10.70 -14.55
N GLU A 69 -2.68 -10.18 -13.51
CA GLU A 69 -3.09 -8.79 -13.46
C GLU A 69 -2.15 -8.02 -12.53
N MET A 70 -1.50 -6.99 -13.08
CA MET A 70 -0.79 -6.05 -12.23
C MET A 70 -1.79 -5.34 -11.33
N PHE A 71 -1.51 -5.33 -10.03
CA PHE A 71 -2.42 -4.81 -9.03
C PHE A 71 -2.15 -3.33 -8.79
N TYR A 72 -3.06 -2.46 -9.21
CA TYR A 72 -2.98 -1.03 -8.92
C TYR A 72 -3.66 -0.69 -7.59
N VAL A 73 -2.98 0.10 -6.78
CA VAL A 73 -3.39 0.46 -5.42
C VAL A 73 -3.44 1.99 -5.30
N PRO A 74 -4.56 2.62 -5.73
CA PRO A 74 -4.76 4.06 -5.58
C PRO A 74 -4.96 4.47 -4.13
N GLN A 75 -4.58 5.71 -3.79
CA GLN A 75 -4.62 6.27 -2.45
C GLN A 75 -6.01 6.82 -2.12
N VAL A 76 -6.63 6.32 -1.02
CA VAL A 76 -7.97 6.71 -0.56
C VAL A 76 -7.96 7.63 0.67
N THR A 77 -6.81 7.81 1.31
CA THR A 77 -6.69 8.54 2.59
C THR A 77 -7.15 9.99 2.50
N THR A 78 -8.18 10.33 3.27
CA THR A 78 -8.67 11.69 3.50
C THR A 78 -9.31 11.75 4.91
N ASP A 79 -10.28 12.62 5.19
CA ASP A 79 -11.09 12.52 6.42
C ASP A 79 -12.04 11.30 6.34
N LEU A 80 -12.63 10.92 7.48
CA LEU A 80 -13.40 9.68 7.57
C LEU A 80 -14.57 9.62 6.58
N GLU A 81 -15.40 10.66 6.55
CA GLU A 81 -16.62 10.67 5.71
C GLU A 81 -16.25 10.64 4.23
N THR A 82 -15.33 11.51 3.83
CA THR A 82 -14.83 11.59 2.45
C THR A 82 -14.05 10.33 2.05
N THR A 83 -13.37 9.63 3.00
CA THR A 83 -12.67 8.37 2.71
C THR A 83 -13.66 7.30 2.25
N LEU A 84 -14.79 7.11 2.93
CA LEU A 84 -15.79 6.11 2.55
C LEU A 84 -16.43 6.46 1.20
N GLU A 85 -16.88 7.71 1.02
CA GLU A 85 -17.43 8.17 -0.26
C GLU A 85 -16.43 8.01 -1.41
N THR A 86 -15.16 8.32 -1.16
CA THR A 86 -14.09 8.16 -2.18
C THR A 86 -13.87 6.70 -2.51
N ALA A 87 -13.90 5.79 -1.52
CA ALA A 87 -13.76 4.36 -1.74
C ALA A 87 -14.89 3.82 -2.63
N ASP A 88 -16.14 4.18 -2.35
CA ASP A 88 -17.29 3.80 -3.19
C ASP A 88 -17.12 4.29 -4.64
N ARG A 89 -16.70 5.53 -4.82
CA ARG A 89 -16.44 6.10 -6.15
C ARG A 89 -15.27 5.39 -6.86
N MET A 90 -14.22 5.02 -6.15
CA MET A 90 -13.10 4.25 -6.70
C MET A 90 -13.57 2.88 -7.19
N ILE A 91 -14.38 2.17 -6.41
CA ILE A 91 -14.97 0.88 -6.81
C ILE A 91 -15.86 1.06 -8.06
N ALA A 92 -16.70 2.08 -8.07
CA ALA A 92 -17.55 2.38 -9.23
C ALA A 92 -16.76 2.69 -10.51
N HIS A 93 -15.51 3.17 -10.38
CA HIS A 93 -14.57 3.39 -11.50
C HIS A 93 -13.65 2.17 -11.76
N GLY A 94 -13.96 1.02 -11.18
CA GLY A 94 -13.26 -0.23 -11.45
C GLY A 94 -11.96 -0.44 -10.65
N ALA A 95 -11.74 0.31 -9.56
CA ALA A 95 -10.60 0.05 -8.69
C ALA A 95 -10.66 -1.37 -8.11
N ARG A 96 -9.54 -2.10 -8.20
CA ARG A 96 -9.40 -3.49 -7.74
C ARG A 96 -8.62 -3.61 -6.44
N GLY A 97 -8.29 -2.49 -5.82
CA GLY A 97 -7.63 -2.36 -4.54
C GLY A 97 -7.56 -0.90 -4.12
N MET A 98 -7.19 -0.64 -2.88
CA MET A 98 -7.00 0.72 -2.39
C MET A 98 -5.94 0.78 -1.31
N MET A 99 -5.30 1.94 -1.15
CA MET A 99 -4.33 2.18 -0.09
C MET A 99 -4.87 3.19 0.90
N ILE A 100 -4.83 2.86 2.19
CA ILE A 100 -5.11 3.80 3.27
C ILE A 100 -3.87 4.01 4.13
N ASN A 101 -3.57 5.25 4.47
CA ASN A 101 -2.58 5.57 5.50
C ASN A 101 -3.23 5.50 6.87
N PHE A 102 -3.27 4.29 7.43
CA PHE A 102 -4.00 4.02 8.69
C PHE A 102 -3.45 4.76 9.90
N MET A 103 -2.20 5.21 9.85
CA MET A 103 -1.63 6.03 10.92
C MET A 103 -2.14 7.48 10.91
N CYS A 104 -2.70 7.94 9.79
CA CYS A 104 -3.31 9.27 9.69
C CYS A 104 -4.81 9.24 9.99
N THR A 105 -5.51 8.20 9.53
CA THR A 105 -6.97 8.04 9.68
C THR A 105 -7.35 7.21 10.91
N TRP A 106 -6.39 6.50 11.50
CA TRP A 106 -6.56 5.53 12.57
C TRP A 106 -7.44 4.32 12.21
N TYR A 107 -7.57 3.41 13.14
CA TYR A 107 -8.26 2.13 12.96
C TYR A 107 -9.77 2.24 12.69
N PRO A 108 -10.52 3.24 13.19
CA PRO A 108 -11.94 3.36 12.88
C PRO A 108 -12.23 3.54 11.39
N ALA A 109 -11.43 4.32 10.66
CA ALA A 109 -11.59 4.48 9.21
C ALA A 109 -11.24 3.18 8.45
N LEU A 110 -10.15 2.51 8.85
CA LEU A 110 -9.79 1.21 8.28
C LEU A 110 -10.88 0.17 8.51
N ARG A 111 -11.39 0.09 9.73
CA ARG A 111 -12.47 -0.84 10.08
C ARG A 111 -13.75 -0.56 9.28
N ALA A 112 -14.12 0.71 9.15
CA ALA A 112 -15.30 1.08 8.37
C ALA A 112 -15.18 0.66 6.90
N LEU A 113 -13.99 0.83 6.27
CA LEU A 113 -13.73 0.33 4.93
C LEU A 113 -13.79 -1.21 4.86
N ALA A 114 -13.20 -1.91 5.83
CA ALA A 114 -13.12 -3.36 5.82
C ALA A 114 -14.45 -4.07 6.14
N GLU A 115 -15.36 -3.41 6.87
CA GLU A 115 -16.69 -3.93 7.20
C GLU A 115 -17.75 -3.54 6.15
N ASP A 116 -17.46 -2.64 5.22
CA ASP A 116 -18.37 -2.24 4.18
C ASP A 116 -18.43 -3.31 3.07
N ALA A 117 -19.60 -3.94 2.92
CA ALA A 117 -19.82 -5.01 1.94
C ALA A 117 -19.71 -4.54 0.47
N SER A 118 -19.80 -3.23 0.20
CA SER A 118 -19.59 -2.66 -1.14
C SER A 118 -18.11 -2.60 -1.51
N ILE A 119 -17.21 -2.62 -0.51
CA ILE A 119 -15.76 -2.55 -0.68
C ILE A 119 -15.18 -3.98 -0.64
N ASN A 120 -15.30 -4.68 -1.76
CA ASN A 120 -14.85 -6.06 -1.90
C ASN A 120 -13.50 -6.13 -2.66
N VAL A 121 -12.52 -5.36 -2.19
CA VAL A 121 -11.16 -5.31 -2.76
C VAL A 121 -10.11 -5.26 -1.65
N PRO A 122 -8.87 -5.73 -1.89
CA PRO A 122 -7.82 -5.67 -0.90
C PRO A 122 -7.49 -4.24 -0.44
N ILE A 123 -7.24 -4.10 0.86
CA ILE A 123 -6.87 -2.84 1.51
C ILE A 123 -5.40 -2.88 1.90
N HIS A 124 -4.60 -2.06 1.21
CA HIS A 124 -3.18 -1.89 1.45
C HIS A 124 -2.94 -0.81 2.52
N LEU A 125 -2.22 -1.16 3.57
CA LEU A 125 -1.96 -0.27 4.69
C LEU A 125 -0.61 0.42 4.56
N HIS A 126 -0.62 1.75 4.41
CA HIS A 126 0.58 2.55 4.49
C HIS A 126 0.74 3.12 5.90
N ARG A 127 1.98 3.09 6.42
CA ARG A 127 2.31 3.51 7.79
C ARG A 127 3.01 4.86 7.89
N ALA A 128 2.82 5.77 6.91
CA ALA A 128 3.38 7.12 7.01
C ALA A 128 2.96 7.75 8.35
N SER A 129 3.82 8.58 8.92
CA SER A 129 3.67 9.18 10.25
C SER A 129 3.93 8.26 11.45
N HIS A 130 4.21 6.95 11.25
CA HIS A 130 4.47 6.03 12.37
C HIS A 130 5.60 6.52 13.30
N ALA A 131 6.57 7.24 12.76
CA ALA A 131 7.71 7.73 13.54
C ALA A 131 7.31 8.65 14.70
N ALA A 132 6.14 9.28 14.65
CA ALA A 132 5.59 10.02 15.77
C ALA A 132 5.35 9.13 17.01
N LEU A 133 5.07 7.85 16.80
CA LEU A 133 4.85 6.87 17.87
C LEU A 133 6.07 6.01 18.16
N THR A 134 6.93 5.76 17.18
CA THR A 134 7.95 4.70 17.27
C THR A 134 9.38 5.22 17.47
N ARG A 135 9.65 6.51 17.22
CA ARG A 135 11.01 7.03 17.22
C ARG A 135 11.63 7.19 18.62
N HIS A 136 10.83 7.50 19.63
CA HIS A 136 11.36 7.77 20.96
C HIS A 136 11.68 6.45 21.69
N PRO A 137 12.89 6.29 22.26
CA PRO A 137 13.35 5.00 22.79
C PRO A 137 12.63 4.53 24.06
N ARG A 138 11.94 5.43 24.78
CA ARG A 138 11.29 5.14 26.07
C ARG A 138 9.82 5.50 26.14
N HIS A 139 9.25 5.97 25.04
CA HIS A 139 7.88 6.48 25.03
C HIS A 139 7.27 6.32 23.65
N GLY A 140 6.10 5.69 23.57
CA GLY A 140 5.38 5.50 22.33
C GLY A 140 4.76 4.11 22.20
N ILE A 141 4.44 3.73 20.96
CA ILE A 141 3.85 2.44 20.59
C ILE A 141 4.67 1.87 19.45
N ASN A 142 5.14 0.64 19.57
CA ASN A 142 5.95 0.00 18.53
C ASN A 142 5.10 -0.55 17.37
N LEU A 143 5.73 -0.75 16.22
CA LEU A 143 5.04 -1.24 15.01
C LEU A 143 4.39 -2.62 15.16
N PRO A 144 4.99 -3.62 15.84
CA PRO A 144 4.30 -4.89 16.05
C PRO A 144 2.92 -4.76 16.70
N VAL A 145 2.72 -3.77 17.57
CA VAL A 145 1.41 -3.51 18.19
C VAL A 145 0.46 -2.80 17.23
N THR A 146 0.92 -1.76 16.55
CA THR A 146 0.07 -1.00 15.61
C THR A 146 -0.37 -1.86 14.43
N ASP A 147 0.53 -2.67 13.89
CA ASP A 147 0.24 -3.53 12.74
C ASP A 147 -0.66 -4.71 13.13
N PHE A 148 -0.51 -5.25 14.36
CA PHE A 148 -1.43 -6.24 14.91
C PHE A 148 -2.86 -5.70 15.04
N ILE A 149 -3.03 -4.49 15.58
CA ILE A 149 -4.36 -3.85 15.67
C ILE A 149 -4.91 -3.58 14.26
N ALA A 150 -4.07 -3.17 13.32
CA ALA A 150 -4.48 -2.94 11.94
C ALA A 150 -4.97 -4.24 11.26
N ARG A 151 -4.35 -5.39 11.55
CA ARG A 151 -4.84 -6.70 11.12
C ARG A 151 -6.24 -6.99 11.67
N ILE A 152 -6.45 -6.77 12.96
CA ILE A 152 -7.77 -6.98 13.61
C ILE A 152 -8.82 -6.02 13.01
N ALA A 153 -8.42 -4.82 12.63
CA ALA A 153 -9.30 -3.84 11.98
C ALA A 153 -9.60 -4.16 10.50
N GLY A 154 -9.01 -5.22 9.92
CA GLY A 154 -9.37 -5.75 8.61
C GLY A 154 -8.42 -5.38 7.46
N GLY A 155 -7.19 -4.94 7.74
CA GLY A 155 -6.17 -4.73 6.69
C GLY A 155 -5.74 -6.04 6.03
N ASP A 156 -5.41 -5.99 4.74
CA ASP A 156 -4.96 -7.14 3.94
C ASP A 156 -3.45 -7.20 3.78
N MET A 157 -2.79 -6.05 3.68
CA MET A 157 -1.34 -5.96 3.54
C MET A 157 -0.81 -4.69 4.19
N VAL A 158 0.42 -4.75 4.75
CA VAL A 158 1.02 -3.63 5.48
C VAL A 158 2.52 -3.49 5.22
N HIS A 159 3.01 -2.26 5.18
CA HIS A 159 4.44 -1.99 5.10
C HIS A 159 5.16 -2.32 6.40
N VAL A 160 6.06 -3.32 6.40
CA VAL A 160 6.85 -3.74 7.56
C VAL A 160 8.24 -3.09 7.63
N GLY A 161 8.64 -2.38 6.58
CA GLY A 161 9.97 -1.75 6.47
C GLY A 161 10.98 -2.60 5.70
N THR A 162 12.25 -2.34 5.90
CA THR A 162 13.36 -3.06 5.26
C THR A 162 14.49 -3.32 6.23
N ALA A 163 15.16 -4.47 6.09
CA ALA A 163 16.31 -4.81 6.90
C ALA A 163 17.49 -3.83 6.71
N ARG A 164 17.72 -3.43 5.46
CA ARG A 164 18.74 -2.46 5.05
C ARG A 164 18.16 -1.52 4.01
N GLY A 165 17.53 -0.44 4.47
CA GLY A 165 16.93 0.58 3.61
C GLY A 165 17.38 1.98 4.00
N LYS A 166 16.75 2.99 3.41
CA LYS A 166 17.03 4.41 3.69
C LYS A 166 16.60 4.88 5.08
N LEU A 167 15.71 4.15 5.73
CA LEU A 167 15.25 4.44 7.09
C LEU A 167 16.12 3.61 8.05
N GLY A 168 17.23 4.19 8.52
CA GLY A 168 18.20 3.53 9.36
C GLY A 168 17.74 3.33 10.80
N ASP A 169 16.88 2.36 11.05
CA ASP A 169 16.49 1.95 12.39
C ASP A 169 17.35 0.77 12.86
N GLN A 170 17.88 0.88 14.07
CA GLN A 170 18.83 -0.08 14.63
C GLN A 170 18.24 -1.47 14.91
N ASN A 171 16.92 -1.63 14.93
CA ASN A 171 16.23 -2.86 15.36
C ASN A 171 15.48 -3.62 14.25
N LYS A 172 15.72 -3.31 12.97
CA LYS A 172 14.96 -3.91 11.87
C LYS A 172 15.06 -5.43 11.78
N PHE A 173 16.23 -5.99 12.09
CA PHE A 173 16.43 -7.45 12.08
C PHE A 173 15.62 -8.18 13.16
N THR A 174 15.19 -7.50 14.21
CA THR A 174 14.31 -8.07 15.25
C THR A 174 12.88 -7.60 15.11
N GLU A 175 12.63 -6.37 14.69
CA GLU A 175 11.29 -5.79 14.57
C GLU A 175 10.49 -6.43 13.43
N ILE A 176 11.10 -6.63 12.24
CA ILE A 176 10.39 -7.22 11.09
C ILE A 176 9.86 -8.62 11.41
N PRO A 177 10.65 -9.58 11.93
CA PRO A 177 10.12 -10.87 12.35
C PRO A 177 9.01 -10.77 13.41
N GLN A 178 9.13 -9.83 14.37
CA GLN A 178 8.07 -9.62 15.36
C GLN A 178 6.77 -9.12 14.73
N ILE A 179 6.85 -8.21 13.74
CA ILE A 179 5.68 -7.77 12.99
C ILE A 179 5.10 -8.96 12.21
N MET A 180 5.94 -9.70 11.46
CA MET A 180 5.50 -10.82 10.65
C MET A 180 4.75 -11.87 11.48
N ASN A 181 5.28 -12.25 12.64
CA ASN A 181 4.59 -13.17 13.54
C ASN A 181 3.22 -12.61 13.97
N LYS A 182 3.12 -11.33 14.34
CA LYS A 182 1.87 -10.70 14.75
C LYS A 182 0.81 -10.62 13.66
N ILE A 183 1.24 -10.41 12.42
CA ILE A 183 0.30 -10.27 11.30
C ILE A 183 -0.01 -11.60 10.59
N GLN A 184 0.77 -12.66 10.81
CA GLN A 184 0.60 -13.95 10.12
C GLN A 184 0.20 -15.10 11.03
N ASP A 185 0.58 -15.10 12.32
CA ASP A 185 0.24 -16.18 13.23
C ASP A 185 -1.27 -16.43 13.29
N PRO A 186 -1.70 -17.68 13.45
CA PRO A 186 -3.12 -18.00 13.60
C PRO A 186 -3.80 -17.20 14.71
N LEU A 187 -4.93 -16.59 14.40
CA LEU A 187 -5.71 -15.79 15.33
C LEU A 187 -7.21 -16.03 15.10
N GLU A 188 -7.74 -17.12 15.67
CA GLU A 188 -9.15 -17.51 15.52
C GLU A 188 -9.69 -17.37 14.09
N HIS A 189 -10.68 -16.50 13.87
CA HIS A 189 -11.29 -16.24 12.57
C HIS A 189 -10.64 -15.07 11.82
N ILE A 190 -9.65 -14.39 12.41
CA ILE A 190 -8.97 -13.25 11.79
C ILE A 190 -7.95 -13.76 10.79
N LYS A 191 -8.12 -13.39 9.51
CA LYS A 191 -7.20 -13.78 8.45
C LYS A 191 -5.78 -13.23 8.66
N PRO A 192 -4.74 -13.91 8.17
CA PRO A 192 -3.39 -13.35 8.14
C PRO A 192 -3.32 -12.15 7.21
N MET A 193 -2.41 -11.22 7.51
CA MET A 193 -2.14 -10.03 6.70
C MET A 193 -0.77 -10.17 6.03
N MET A 194 -0.63 -9.74 4.78
CA MET A 194 0.63 -9.79 4.04
C MET A 194 1.57 -8.66 4.50
N GLY A 195 2.83 -9.00 4.82
CA GLY A 195 3.89 -8.02 5.04
C GLY A 195 4.50 -7.55 3.73
N ILE A 196 4.81 -6.25 3.63
CA ILE A 196 5.46 -5.65 2.46
C ILE A 196 6.74 -4.96 2.89
N CYS A 197 7.88 -5.47 2.44
CA CYS A 197 9.15 -4.78 2.61
C CYS A 197 9.24 -3.57 1.68
N SER A 198 9.47 -2.39 2.25
CA SER A 198 9.61 -1.16 1.48
C SER A 198 10.47 -0.12 2.17
N GLY A 199 11.06 0.79 1.39
CA GLY A 199 11.87 1.89 1.90
C GLY A 199 13.35 1.79 1.53
N GLY A 200 13.68 2.10 0.26
CA GLY A 200 15.06 2.10 -0.24
C GLY A 200 15.59 0.72 -0.59
N LEU A 201 14.73 -0.16 -1.08
CA LEU A 201 15.15 -1.44 -1.67
C LEU A 201 15.90 -1.21 -2.97
N THR A 202 16.96 -1.98 -3.16
CA THR A 202 17.80 -2.04 -4.36
C THR A 202 18.16 -3.49 -4.65
N PRO A 203 18.61 -3.83 -5.87
CA PRO A 203 19.13 -5.18 -6.18
C PRO A 203 20.22 -5.66 -5.21
N GLN A 204 20.95 -4.73 -4.58
CA GLN A 204 22.04 -5.07 -3.65
C GLN A 204 21.56 -5.35 -2.21
N ASN A 205 20.35 -4.95 -1.83
CA ASN A 205 19.92 -5.05 -0.42
C ASN A 205 18.58 -5.78 -0.20
N TYR A 206 17.79 -6.07 -1.23
CA TYR A 206 16.46 -6.67 -1.08
C TYR A 206 16.50 -8.05 -0.41
N HIS A 207 17.55 -8.84 -0.67
CA HIS A 207 17.70 -10.19 -0.13
C HIS A 207 17.75 -10.22 1.41
N PHE A 208 18.27 -9.18 2.06
CA PHE A 208 18.24 -9.09 3.52
C PHE A 208 16.81 -8.98 4.07
N SER A 209 15.89 -8.44 3.30
CA SER A 209 14.50 -8.32 3.73
C SER A 209 13.72 -9.61 3.51
N ILE A 210 14.00 -10.35 2.43
CA ILE A 210 13.34 -11.64 2.15
C ILE A 210 13.60 -12.65 3.27
N VAL A 211 14.81 -12.70 3.80
CA VAL A 211 15.18 -13.63 4.89
C VAL A 211 14.41 -13.36 6.19
N LEU A 212 13.85 -12.16 6.36
CA LEU A 212 13.13 -11.76 7.58
C LEU A 212 11.60 -11.88 7.45
N MET A 213 11.10 -12.20 6.27
CA MET A 213 9.67 -12.39 5.99
C MET A 213 9.26 -13.87 6.07
#